data_36425b375f8ccd3c314d2647260ac6d0
#
_entry.id   36425b375f8ccd3c314d2647260ac6d0
#
_cell.length_a   1.000
_cell.length_b   1.000
_cell.length_c   1.000
_cell.angle_alpha   90.00
_cell.angle_beta   90.00
_cell.angle_gamma   90.00
#
_symmetry.space_group_name_H-M   'P 1'
#
loop_
_entity.id
_entity.type
_entity.pdbx_description
1 polymer ?
#
loop_
_entity_poly.entity_id
_entity_poly.type
_entity_poly.pdbx_seq_one_letter_code
_entity_poly.pdbx_strand_id
1 'polypeptide(L)'
;MENYNLCDKLLKVLPMRPVRSTNYEALLKSLYEDLSHQFDLSVPTDTVQLVKTSDTPHFGKEDIFIPALIRDKIRATTEVTQSIFRFTLPSGREVHVYVWIPHKNRVDYSKKVSEKIYRWMRFLDHHASCACSKRLTIYVYLTKIRKTLPPPPKPLERTEVNSAFTFACRTNNEIYIFREEEWFKVLIHETMHSLGVDFVGIDYPKVSHNIRDLVFSGVSAEYIN
;
A
#
# COMPACT_ATOMS: atom_id res chain seq x y z
N MET A 1 -24.19 19.33 15.17
CA MET A 1 -23.85 20.28 14.09
C MET A 1 -22.75 21.28 14.51
N GLU A 2 -21.70 20.84 15.21
CA GLU A 2 -20.62 21.73 15.71
C GLU A 2 -19.20 21.36 15.25
N ASN A 3 -19.02 20.28 14.47
CA ASN A 3 -17.67 19.80 14.13
C ASN A 3 -17.02 20.44 12.89
N TYR A 4 -17.72 21.30 12.14
CA TYR A 4 -17.14 22.04 11.01
C TYR A 4 -16.29 23.23 11.44
N ASN A 5 -16.39 23.64 12.70
CA ASN A 5 -15.74 24.85 13.24
C ASN A 5 -14.25 24.65 13.59
N LEU A 6 -13.77 23.40 13.76
CA LEU A 6 -12.37 23.14 14.13
C LEU A 6 -11.44 23.24 12.93
N CYS A 7 -11.82 22.70 11.78
CA CYS A 7 -11.06 22.82 10.54
C CYS A 7 -10.95 24.29 10.08
N ASP A 8 -12.05 25.05 10.15
CA ASP A 8 -12.05 26.47 9.80
C ASP A 8 -11.20 27.31 10.78
N LYS A 9 -11.18 26.96 12.06
CA LYS A 9 -10.30 27.59 13.05
C LYS A 9 -8.84 27.22 12.82
N LEU A 10 -8.52 25.97 12.52
CA LEU A 10 -7.16 25.52 12.20
C LEU A 10 -6.64 26.16 10.91
N LEU A 11 -7.46 26.29 9.87
CA LEU A 11 -7.10 26.95 8.62
C LEU A 11 -6.85 28.45 8.80
N LYS A 12 -7.49 29.10 9.78
CA LYS A 12 -7.26 30.52 10.10
C LYS A 12 -6.01 30.76 10.95
N VAL A 13 -5.60 29.77 11.72
CA VAL A 13 -4.43 29.88 12.65
C VAL A 13 -3.14 29.40 11.98
N LEU A 14 -3.24 28.48 11.02
CA LEU A 14 -2.10 28.07 10.23
C LEU A 14 -1.90 29.10 9.11
N PRO A 15 -0.86 29.94 9.16
CA PRO A 15 -0.48 30.71 7.99
C PRO A 15 -0.04 29.70 6.94
N MET A 16 -0.96 29.30 6.07
CA MET A 16 -0.64 28.55 4.85
C MET A 16 0.16 29.50 3.95
N ARG A 17 1.37 29.82 4.36
CA ARG A 17 2.37 30.28 3.41
C ARG A 17 2.71 29.03 2.60
N PRO A 18 2.40 29.02 1.28
CA PRO A 18 2.95 27.99 0.44
C PRO A 18 4.47 28.10 0.64
N VAL A 19 5.06 27.11 1.29
CA VAL A 19 6.51 26.94 1.28
C VAL A 19 6.84 26.52 -0.15
N ARG A 20 6.89 27.50 -1.04
CA ARG A 20 7.44 27.34 -2.39
C ARG A 20 8.96 27.22 -2.24
N SER A 21 9.40 26.06 -1.80
CA SER A 21 10.78 25.69 -1.95
C SER A 21 10.95 25.28 -3.41
N THR A 22 11.75 26.03 -4.15
CA THR A 22 12.18 25.66 -5.53
C THR A 22 12.75 24.24 -5.58
N ASN A 23 13.36 23.78 -4.49
CA ASN A 23 13.86 22.42 -4.32
C ASN A 23 12.74 21.37 -4.28
N TYR A 24 11.57 21.69 -3.70
CA TYR A 24 10.44 20.76 -3.62
C TYR A 24 9.79 20.52 -4.98
N GLU A 25 9.61 21.58 -5.77
CA GLU A 25 9.06 21.48 -7.13
C GLU A 25 10.01 20.68 -8.05
N ALA A 26 11.31 20.92 -7.96
CA ALA A 26 12.31 20.16 -8.70
C ALA A 26 12.32 18.67 -8.31
N LEU A 27 12.21 18.37 -7.01
CA LEU A 27 12.11 16.99 -6.51
C LEU A 27 10.85 16.29 -7.03
N LEU A 28 9.69 16.93 -6.93
CA LEU A 28 8.44 16.36 -7.43
C LEU A 28 8.49 16.10 -8.94
N LYS A 29 9.06 17.03 -9.70
CA LYS A 29 9.25 16.87 -11.15
C LYS A 29 10.14 15.67 -11.46
N SER A 30 11.28 15.54 -10.78
CA SER A 30 12.19 14.40 -10.95
C SER A 30 11.50 13.08 -10.63
N LEU A 31 10.76 12.99 -9.49
CA LEU A 31 10.02 11.80 -9.13
C LEU A 31 8.93 11.45 -10.15
N TYR A 32 8.26 12.45 -10.69
CA TYR A 32 7.24 12.26 -11.72
C TYR A 32 7.85 11.73 -13.02
N GLU A 33 8.99 12.30 -13.45
CA GLU A 33 9.72 11.87 -14.65
C GLU A 33 10.20 10.42 -14.49
N ASP A 34 10.78 10.06 -13.34
CA ASP A 34 11.22 8.70 -13.04
C ASP A 34 10.04 7.72 -13.06
N LEU A 35 8.93 8.08 -12.41
CA LEU A 35 7.73 7.25 -12.39
C LEU A 35 7.16 7.03 -13.78
N SER A 36 7.01 8.12 -14.56
CA SER A 36 6.53 8.07 -15.95
C SER A 36 7.40 7.18 -16.80
N HIS A 37 8.71 7.35 -16.70
CA HIS A 37 9.68 6.51 -17.42
C HIS A 37 9.50 5.01 -17.10
N GLN A 38 9.32 4.63 -15.82
CA GLN A 38 9.13 3.23 -15.44
C GLN A 38 7.81 2.65 -16.00
N PHE A 39 6.76 3.46 -16.11
CA PHE A 39 5.47 3.01 -16.63
C PHE A 39 5.41 2.96 -18.16
N ASP A 40 6.21 3.78 -18.84
CA ASP A 40 6.33 3.79 -20.30
C ASP A 40 7.23 2.68 -20.85
N LEU A 41 8.16 2.17 -20.03
CA LEU A 41 9.01 1.05 -20.43
C LEU A 41 8.19 -0.22 -20.67
N SER A 42 8.48 -0.90 -21.76
CA SER A 42 7.99 -2.28 -21.97
C SER A 42 8.60 -3.21 -20.91
N VAL A 43 7.77 -4.05 -20.32
CA VAL A 43 8.26 -5.13 -19.46
C VAL A 43 8.71 -6.27 -20.38
N PRO A 44 10.00 -6.65 -20.40
CA PRO A 44 10.45 -7.78 -21.21
C PRO A 44 9.67 -9.04 -20.85
N THR A 45 9.35 -9.87 -21.84
CA THR A 45 8.45 -11.02 -21.70
C THR A 45 8.86 -11.98 -20.59
N ASP A 46 10.16 -12.13 -20.37
CA ASP A 46 10.72 -13.10 -19.41
C ASP A 46 10.98 -12.48 -18.02
N THR A 47 10.73 -11.19 -17.85
CA THR A 47 11.00 -10.50 -16.58
C THR A 47 10.03 -10.94 -15.50
N VAL A 48 8.73 -10.99 -15.83
CA VAL A 48 7.68 -11.43 -14.89
C VAL A 48 7.32 -12.87 -15.24
N GLN A 49 7.98 -13.80 -14.58
CA GLN A 49 7.85 -15.23 -14.88
C GLN A 49 6.62 -15.82 -14.19
N LEU A 50 5.75 -16.47 -14.96
CA LEU A 50 4.68 -17.31 -14.43
C LEU A 50 5.29 -18.63 -13.90
N VAL A 51 5.20 -18.84 -12.60
CA VAL A 51 5.74 -20.02 -11.91
C VAL A 51 4.71 -21.15 -11.89
N LYS A 52 3.45 -20.80 -11.59
CA LYS A 52 2.37 -21.80 -11.42
C LYS A 52 1.01 -21.15 -11.61
N THR A 53 0.07 -21.96 -12.12
CA THR A 53 -1.37 -21.67 -12.10
C THR A 53 -2.09 -22.72 -11.26
N SER A 54 -3.08 -22.31 -10.47
CA SER A 54 -3.85 -23.19 -9.58
C SER A 54 -5.28 -22.69 -9.44
N ASP A 55 -6.20 -23.60 -9.19
CA ASP A 55 -7.61 -23.29 -8.89
C ASP A 55 -7.88 -23.20 -7.37
N THR A 56 -6.85 -23.44 -6.55
CA THR A 56 -6.94 -23.36 -5.09
C THR A 56 -6.28 -22.08 -4.57
N PRO A 57 -6.96 -21.28 -3.73
CA PRO A 57 -6.35 -20.12 -3.12
C PRO A 57 -5.14 -20.50 -2.26
N HIS A 58 -4.06 -19.76 -2.42
CA HIS A 58 -2.92 -19.84 -1.52
C HIS A 58 -2.99 -18.70 -0.52
N PHE A 59 -2.85 -19.02 0.75
CA PHE A 59 -2.77 -18.05 1.82
C PHE A 59 -1.37 -18.05 2.42
N GLY A 60 -0.87 -16.87 2.76
CA GLY A 60 0.36 -16.71 3.51
C GLY A 60 0.16 -17.03 4.99
N LYS A 61 1.23 -16.88 5.76
CA LYS A 61 1.23 -17.19 7.20
C LYS A 61 0.35 -16.23 8.02
N GLU A 62 0.20 -15.01 7.54
CA GLU A 62 -0.48 -13.92 8.24
C GLU A 62 -1.92 -13.71 7.74
N ASP A 63 -2.51 -14.72 7.10
CA ASP A 63 -3.88 -14.66 6.58
C ASP A 63 -4.94 -14.39 7.66
N ILE A 64 -4.61 -14.65 8.93
CA ILE A 64 -5.44 -14.37 10.10
C ILE A 64 -5.80 -12.88 10.23
N PHE A 65 -4.98 -11.99 9.66
CA PHE A 65 -5.26 -10.54 9.66
C PHE A 65 -6.22 -10.10 8.54
N ILE A 66 -6.51 -11.00 7.57
CA ILE A 66 -7.59 -10.76 6.60
C ILE A 66 -8.92 -10.91 7.35
N PRO A 67 -9.86 -9.97 7.21
CA PRO A 67 -11.18 -10.11 7.83
C PRO A 67 -11.83 -11.45 7.50
N ALA A 68 -12.39 -12.13 8.52
CA ALA A 68 -12.91 -13.47 8.38
C ALA A 68 -13.92 -13.60 7.22
N LEU A 69 -14.84 -12.64 7.10
CA LEU A 69 -15.82 -12.59 6.00
C LEU A 69 -15.16 -12.66 4.61
N ILE A 70 -14.05 -11.94 4.41
CA ILE A 70 -13.32 -11.91 3.14
C ILE A 70 -12.60 -13.25 2.93
N ARG A 71 -11.90 -13.73 3.94
CA ARG A 71 -11.19 -15.01 3.90
C ARG A 71 -12.13 -16.18 3.60
N ASP A 72 -13.27 -16.23 4.26
CA ASP A 72 -14.28 -17.28 4.05
C ASP A 72 -14.87 -17.18 2.62
N LYS A 73 -15.10 -15.96 2.12
CA LYS A 73 -15.54 -15.76 0.74
C LYS A 73 -14.51 -16.26 -0.27
N ILE A 74 -13.23 -15.98 -0.04
CA ILE A 74 -12.14 -16.46 -0.91
C ILE A 74 -12.13 -18.00 -0.92
N ARG A 75 -12.23 -18.64 0.26
CA ARG A 75 -12.26 -20.10 0.41
C ARG A 75 -13.48 -20.76 -0.21
N ALA A 76 -14.63 -20.10 -0.11
CA ALA A 76 -15.90 -20.62 -0.64
C ALA A 76 -16.06 -20.45 -2.17
N THR A 77 -15.20 -19.63 -2.81
CA THR A 77 -15.29 -19.40 -4.27
C THR A 77 -14.57 -20.51 -5.01
N THR A 78 -15.33 -21.30 -5.79
CA THR A 78 -14.82 -22.47 -6.53
C THR A 78 -14.33 -22.15 -7.93
N GLU A 79 -14.90 -21.13 -8.57
CA GLU A 79 -14.51 -20.68 -9.90
C GLU A 79 -13.47 -19.57 -9.82
N VAL A 80 -12.21 -19.96 -9.76
CA VAL A 80 -11.10 -19.02 -9.54
C VAL A 80 -9.97 -19.27 -10.54
N THR A 81 -9.18 -18.23 -10.76
CA THR A 81 -7.84 -18.34 -11.32
C THR A 81 -6.87 -17.81 -10.28
N GLN A 82 -5.91 -18.63 -9.87
CA GLN A 82 -4.76 -18.20 -9.12
C GLN A 82 -3.52 -18.39 -9.96
N SER A 83 -2.71 -17.34 -10.05
CA SER A 83 -1.43 -17.37 -10.75
C SER A 83 -0.33 -16.87 -9.82
N ILE A 84 0.81 -17.54 -9.89
CA ILE A 84 2.00 -17.20 -9.09
C ILE A 84 3.06 -16.70 -10.06
N PHE A 85 3.50 -15.49 -9.88
CA PHE A 85 4.56 -14.87 -10.65
C PHE A 85 5.78 -14.61 -9.77
N ARG A 86 6.95 -14.57 -10.40
CA ARG A 86 8.21 -14.23 -9.75
C ARG A 86 9.00 -13.27 -10.62
N PHE A 87 9.67 -12.34 -9.97
CA PHE A 87 10.67 -11.47 -10.60
C PHE A 87 11.72 -11.02 -9.59
N THR A 88 12.86 -10.57 -10.12
CA THR A 88 13.94 -9.97 -9.31
C THR A 88 14.12 -8.53 -9.75
N LEU A 89 14.24 -7.63 -8.78
CA LEU A 89 14.47 -6.21 -9.01
C LEU A 89 15.98 -5.92 -9.16
N PRO A 90 16.37 -4.75 -9.70
CA PRO A 90 17.78 -4.39 -9.89
C PRO A 90 18.63 -4.46 -8.62
N SER A 91 18.07 -4.19 -7.45
CA SER A 91 18.74 -4.34 -6.14
C SER A 91 19.02 -5.78 -5.73
N GLY A 92 18.54 -6.77 -6.49
CA GLY A 92 18.56 -8.19 -6.11
C GLY A 92 17.38 -8.63 -5.25
N ARG A 93 16.40 -7.76 -4.99
CA ARG A 93 15.19 -8.09 -4.23
C ARG A 93 14.35 -9.09 -4.99
N GLU A 94 14.02 -10.21 -4.35
CA GLU A 94 13.15 -11.26 -4.90
C GLU A 94 11.69 -10.97 -4.56
N VAL A 95 10.82 -10.97 -5.57
CA VAL A 95 9.39 -10.72 -5.39
C VAL A 95 8.57 -11.88 -5.94
N HIS A 96 7.67 -12.41 -5.11
CA HIS A 96 6.66 -13.39 -5.48
C HIS A 96 5.28 -12.72 -5.43
N VAL A 97 4.48 -12.88 -6.47
CA VAL A 97 3.15 -12.30 -6.56
C VAL A 97 2.12 -13.41 -6.75
N TYR A 98 1.22 -13.55 -5.80
CA TYR A 98 0.07 -14.44 -5.85
C TYR A 98 -1.15 -13.63 -6.23
N VAL A 99 -1.68 -13.85 -7.43
CA VAL A 99 -2.88 -13.14 -7.92
C VAL A 99 -4.05 -14.11 -7.93
N TRP A 100 -5.05 -13.84 -7.12
CA TRP A 100 -6.29 -14.59 -7.05
C TRP A 100 -7.45 -13.77 -7.63
N ILE A 101 -8.18 -14.38 -8.58
CA ILE A 101 -9.28 -13.74 -9.30
C ILE A 101 -10.51 -14.66 -9.24
N PRO A 102 -11.70 -14.15 -8.84
CA PRO A 102 -12.92 -14.96 -8.74
C PRO A 102 -13.55 -15.23 -10.10
N HIS A 103 -12.78 -15.78 -11.05
CA HIS A 103 -13.21 -16.23 -12.38
C HIS A 103 -12.15 -17.17 -12.95
N LYS A 104 -12.56 -18.17 -13.72
CA LYS A 104 -11.65 -19.06 -14.47
C LYS A 104 -11.03 -18.36 -15.68
N ASN A 105 -9.92 -18.89 -16.17
CA ASN A 105 -9.26 -18.49 -17.42
C ASN A 105 -8.84 -17.00 -17.47
N ARG A 106 -8.36 -16.47 -16.36
CA ARG A 106 -7.92 -15.05 -16.23
C ARG A 106 -6.41 -14.90 -16.08
N VAL A 107 -5.63 -15.84 -16.60
CA VAL A 107 -4.15 -15.83 -16.48
C VAL A 107 -3.56 -14.56 -17.11
N ASP A 108 -4.04 -14.14 -18.29
CA ASP A 108 -3.56 -12.93 -18.95
C ASP A 108 -3.84 -11.67 -18.14
N TYR A 109 -4.98 -11.60 -17.46
CA TYR A 109 -5.29 -10.49 -16.57
C TYR A 109 -4.41 -10.51 -15.32
N SER A 110 -4.16 -11.70 -14.74
CA SER A 110 -3.25 -11.83 -13.61
C SER A 110 -1.82 -11.45 -13.98
N LYS A 111 -1.37 -11.74 -15.21
CA LYS A 111 -0.09 -11.29 -15.75
C LYS A 111 -0.02 -9.76 -15.82
N LYS A 112 -1.04 -9.08 -16.35
CA LYS A 112 -1.11 -7.60 -16.38
C LYS A 112 -1.05 -6.98 -14.98
N VAL A 113 -1.71 -7.60 -13.99
CA VAL A 113 -1.61 -7.18 -12.58
C VAL A 113 -0.17 -7.28 -12.10
N SER A 114 0.49 -8.41 -12.34
CA SER A 114 1.89 -8.63 -11.91
C SER A 114 2.89 -7.72 -12.62
N GLU A 115 2.69 -7.43 -13.89
CA GLU A 115 3.51 -6.46 -14.65
C GLU A 115 3.35 -5.04 -14.10
N LYS A 116 2.13 -4.64 -13.70
CA LYS A 116 1.88 -3.35 -13.08
C LYS A 116 2.56 -3.24 -11.71
N ILE A 117 2.53 -4.34 -10.93
CA ILE A 117 3.27 -4.44 -9.67
C ILE A 117 4.78 -4.31 -9.93
N TYR A 118 5.31 -5.02 -10.90
CA TYR A 118 6.73 -4.97 -11.26
C TYR A 118 7.20 -3.53 -11.57
N ARG A 119 6.46 -2.79 -12.41
CA ARG A 119 6.81 -1.40 -12.78
C ARG A 119 6.85 -0.49 -11.55
N TRP A 120 5.84 -0.59 -10.69
CA TRP A 120 5.79 0.14 -9.44
C TRP A 120 6.94 -0.22 -8.51
N MET A 121 7.18 -1.51 -8.31
CA MET A 121 8.26 -2.01 -7.46
C MET A 121 9.64 -1.60 -7.99
N ARG A 122 9.83 -1.59 -9.30
CA ARG A 122 11.07 -1.14 -9.94
C ARG A 122 11.33 0.34 -9.66
N PHE A 123 10.30 1.18 -9.72
CA PHE A 123 10.40 2.58 -9.31
C PHE A 123 10.82 2.72 -7.84
N LEU A 124 10.13 2.02 -6.93
CA LEU A 124 10.43 2.10 -5.50
C LEU A 124 11.78 1.52 -5.13
N ASP A 125 12.30 0.56 -5.88
CA ASP A 125 13.56 -0.12 -5.58
C ASP A 125 14.76 0.82 -5.50
N HIS A 126 14.73 1.91 -6.25
CA HIS A 126 15.74 2.97 -6.20
C HIS A 126 15.73 3.77 -4.89
N HIS A 127 14.59 3.85 -4.22
CA HIS A 127 14.38 4.65 -3.01
C HIS A 127 14.33 3.80 -1.74
N ALA A 128 14.20 2.49 -1.91
CA ALA A 128 13.97 1.55 -0.81
C ALA A 128 15.26 1.21 -0.05
N SER A 129 15.13 1.00 1.27
CA SER A 129 16.22 0.44 2.06
C SER A 129 16.57 -0.97 1.58
N CYS A 130 17.86 -1.24 1.36
CA CYS A 130 18.34 -2.58 0.98
C CYS A 130 18.15 -3.63 2.10
N ALA A 131 17.89 -3.21 3.33
CA ALA A 131 17.61 -4.10 4.45
C ALA A 131 16.16 -4.60 4.47
N CYS A 132 15.21 -3.77 3.95
CA CYS A 132 13.79 -4.06 3.98
C CYS A 132 13.38 -4.96 2.81
N SER A 133 12.52 -5.92 3.08
CA SER A 133 11.84 -6.76 2.08
C SER A 133 12.78 -7.35 1.02
N LYS A 134 13.93 -7.89 1.45
CA LYS A 134 14.85 -8.60 0.53
C LYS A 134 14.13 -9.73 -0.21
N ARG A 135 13.21 -10.40 0.47
CA ARG A 135 12.23 -11.31 -0.11
C ARG A 135 10.84 -10.79 0.22
N LEU A 136 10.07 -10.48 -0.81
CA LEU A 136 8.74 -9.95 -0.67
C LEU A 136 7.73 -10.87 -1.32
N THR A 137 6.68 -11.23 -0.58
CA THR A 137 5.53 -11.94 -1.13
C THR A 137 4.32 -11.02 -1.13
N ILE A 138 3.68 -10.87 -2.27
CA ILE A 138 2.49 -10.02 -2.44
C ILE A 138 1.30 -10.91 -2.77
N TYR A 139 0.30 -10.94 -1.90
CA TYR A 139 -0.97 -11.64 -2.11
C TYR A 139 -2.02 -10.64 -2.57
N VAL A 140 -2.53 -10.81 -3.79
CA VAL A 140 -3.53 -9.94 -4.39
C VAL A 140 -4.82 -10.73 -4.60
N TYR A 141 -5.75 -10.63 -3.66
CA TYR A 141 -7.07 -11.22 -3.76
C TYR A 141 -8.05 -10.17 -4.30
N LEU A 142 -8.39 -10.26 -5.58
CA LEU A 142 -9.29 -9.32 -6.25
C LEU A 142 -10.75 -9.65 -5.92
N THR A 143 -11.11 -9.59 -4.64
CA THR A 143 -12.49 -9.80 -4.22
C THR A 143 -13.37 -8.59 -4.56
N LYS A 144 -14.64 -8.85 -4.92
CA LYS A 144 -15.62 -7.80 -5.20
C LYS A 144 -16.35 -7.28 -3.95
N ILE A 145 -15.84 -7.62 -2.76
CA ILE A 145 -16.39 -7.14 -1.50
C ILE A 145 -15.98 -5.68 -1.33
N ARG A 146 -16.96 -4.79 -1.39
CA ARG A 146 -16.74 -3.35 -1.22
C ARG A 146 -16.70 -2.95 0.24
N LYS A 147 -16.06 -1.82 0.52
CA LYS A 147 -16.19 -1.15 1.81
C LYS A 147 -17.62 -0.62 1.98
N THR A 148 -18.18 -0.87 3.14
CA THR A 148 -19.50 -0.35 3.50
C THR A 148 -19.37 0.35 4.85
N LEU A 149 -19.86 1.58 4.93
CA LEU A 149 -19.91 2.28 6.20
C LEU A 149 -21.01 1.67 7.07
N PRO A 150 -20.75 1.41 8.36
CA PRO A 150 -21.79 0.98 9.27
C PRO A 150 -22.80 2.12 9.50
N PRO A 151 -24.08 1.80 9.82
CA PRO A 151 -25.04 2.81 10.17
C PRO A 151 -24.63 3.51 11.48
N PRO A 152 -24.82 4.84 11.60
CA PRO A 152 -24.60 5.54 12.86
C PRO A 152 -25.50 4.96 13.98
N PRO A 153 -25.03 4.93 15.24
CA PRO A 153 -23.76 5.45 15.78
C PRO A 153 -22.62 4.44 15.83
N LYS A 154 -22.68 3.34 15.08
CA LYS A 154 -21.67 2.28 15.14
C LYS A 154 -20.31 2.83 14.71
N PRO A 155 -19.24 2.65 15.48
CA PRO A 155 -17.89 3.05 15.11
C PRO A 155 -17.36 2.21 13.94
N LEU A 156 -16.43 2.77 13.18
CA LEU A 156 -15.74 2.05 12.12
C LEU A 156 -14.81 0.97 12.69
N GLU A 157 -14.91 -0.23 12.16
CA GLU A 157 -14.05 -1.36 12.49
C GLU A 157 -13.09 -1.68 11.33
N ARG A 158 -12.18 -2.63 11.53
CA ARG A 158 -11.20 -3.04 10.51
C ARG A 158 -11.85 -3.55 9.23
N THR A 159 -13.00 -4.18 9.33
CA THR A 159 -13.76 -4.72 8.19
C THR A 159 -14.26 -3.64 7.24
N GLU A 160 -14.55 -2.45 7.77
CA GLU A 160 -15.06 -1.34 6.98
C GLU A 160 -13.96 -0.49 6.36
N VAL A 161 -12.76 -0.46 6.97
CA VAL A 161 -11.71 0.48 6.54
C VAL A 161 -10.52 -0.19 5.87
N ASN A 162 -10.15 -1.42 6.25
CA ASN A 162 -8.96 -2.05 5.71
C ASN A 162 -9.22 -2.75 4.38
N SER A 163 -8.30 -2.57 3.44
CA SER A 163 -8.26 -3.28 2.15
C SER A 163 -6.96 -4.02 1.93
N ALA A 164 -5.96 -3.75 2.76
CA ALA A 164 -4.66 -4.38 2.73
C ALA A 164 -3.99 -4.31 4.11
N PHE A 165 -2.88 -5.00 4.26
CA PHE A 165 -1.94 -4.81 5.37
C PHE A 165 -0.55 -5.35 5.00
N THR A 166 0.46 -4.88 5.69
CA THR A 166 1.84 -5.36 5.68
C THR A 166 2.51 -5.10 7.01
N PHE A 167 3.76 -5.51 7.13
CA PHE A 167 4.63 -5.16 8.26
C PHE A 167 5.72 -4.20 7.80
N ALA A 168 6.04 -3.20 8.61
CA ALA A 168 7.06 -2.24 8.28
C ALA A 168 8.46 -2.88 8.26
N CYS A 169 9.18 -2.71 7.16
CA CYS A 169 10.62 -3.02 7.01
C CYS A 169 11.09 -4.36 7.63
N ARG A 170 10.43 -5.48 7.30
CA ARG A 170 10.97 -6.81 7.60
C ARG A 170 11.85 -7.31 6.46
N THR A 171 12.90 -8.08 6.73
CA THR A 171 13.77 -8.66 5.70
C THR A 171 13.02 -9.62 4.77
N ASN A 172 12.21 -10.53 5.35
CA ASN A 172 11.25 -11.35 4.64
C ASN A 172 9.86 -10.80 4.97
N ASN A 173 9.17 -10.26 4.00
CA ASN A 173 7.93 -9.54 4.24
C ASN A 173 6.79 -10.04 3.35
N GLU A 174 5.58 -9.77 3.80
CA GLU A 174 4.35 -10.12 3.10
C GLU A 174 3.44 -8.91 3.01
N ILE A 175 2.79 -8.74 1.86
CA ILE A 175 1.73 -7.74 1.65
C ILE A 175 0.46 -8.49 1.26
N TYR A 176 -0.64 -8.15 1.89
CA TYR A 176 -1.94 -8.72 1.61
C TYR A 176 -2.90 -7.65 1.13
N ILE A 177 -3.44 -7.81 -0.06
CA ILE A 177 -4.44 -6.94 -0.68
C ILE A 177 -5.67 -7.79 -0.93
N PHE A 178 -6.84 -7.40 -0.44
CA PHE A 178 -8.01 -8.26 -0.46
C PHE A 178 -9.29 -7.60 -0.99
N ARG A 179 -9.18 -6.44 -1.66
CA ARG A 179 -10.29 -5.77 -2.36
C ARG A 179 -9.86 -5.32 -3.75
N GLU A 180 -10.70 -5.59 -4.75
CA GLU A 180 -10.46 -5.18 -6.14
C GLU A 180 -10.56 -3.66 -6.32
N GLU A 181 -11.50 -3.01 -5.65
CA GLU A 181 -11.87 -1.60 -5.91
C GLU A 181 -10.73 -0.58 -5.76
N GLU A 182 -9.73 -0.88 -4.94
CA GLU A 182 -8.62 0.04 -4.69
C GLU A 182 -7.26 -0.68 -4.60
N TRP A 183 -7.16 -1.88 -5.19
CA TRP A 183 -6.01 -2.75 -5.01
C TRP A 183 -4.66 -2.08 -5.30
N PHE A 184 -4.58 -1.26 -6.35
CA PHE A 184 -3.32 -0.63 -6.72
C PHE A 184 -2.97 0.56 -5.81
N LYS A 185 -3.96 1.34 -5.39
CA LYS A 185 -3.78 2.41 -4.41
C LYS A 185 -3.25 1.88 -3.09
N VAL A 186 -3.83 0.80 -2.58
CA VAL A 186 -3.37 0.20 -1.32
C VAL A 186 -2.05 -0.54 -1.49
N LEU A 187 -1.75 -1.10 -2.67
CA LEU A 187 -0.41 -1.62 -2.97
C LEU A 187 0.65 -0.51 -2.82
N ILE A 188 0.40 0.68 -3.38
CA ILE A 188 1.30 1.83 -3.23
C ILE A 188 1.54 2.11 -1.75
N HIS A 189 0.49 2.19 -0.96
CA HIS A 189 0.55 2.46 0.47
C HIS A 189 1.35 1.38 1.24
N GLU A 190 0.99 0.12 1.07
CA GLU A 190 1.62 -0.99 1.79
C GLU A 190 3.09 -1.19 1.39
N THR A 191 3.44 -0.95 0.13
CA THR A 191 4.84 -1.06 -0.31
C THR A 191 5.71 0.03 0.29
N MET A 192 5.19 1.22 0.56
CA MET A 192 5.95 2.27 1.26
C MET A 192 6.34 1.81 2.67
N HIS A 193 5.40 1.23 3.42
CA HIS A 193 5.69 0.63 4.72
C HIS A 193 6.67 -0.54 4.64
N SER A 194 6.39 -1.46 3.72
CA SER A 194 7.16 -2.69 3.54
C SER A 194 8.63 -2.43 3.19
N LEU A 195 8.89 -1.39 2.39
CA LEU A 195 10.22 -1.03 1.90
C LEU A 195 10.92 0.03 2.75
N GLY A 196 10.25 0.57 3.78
CA GLY A 196 10.80 1.58 4.67
C GLY A 196 11.06 2.93 3.98
N VAL A 197 10.24 3.27 2.97
CA VAL A 197 10.27 4.58 2.28
C VAL A 197 9.25 5.56 2.87
N ASP A 198 8.62 5.18 3.96
CA ASP A 198 7.72 5.99 4.75
C ASP A 198 8.45 6.66 5.95
N PHE A 199 7.73 6.85 7.02
CA PHE A 199 8.25 7.50 8.24
C PHE A 199 9.15 6.60 9.11
N VAL A 200 9.60 5.45 8.63
CA VAL A 200 10.55 4.59 9.34
C VAL A 200 11.88 5.33 9.49
N GLY A 201 12.33 5.50 10.74
CA GLY A 201 13.55 6.23 11.06
C GLY A 201 13.37 7.73 11.34
N ILE A 202 12.14 8.25 11.28
CA ILE A 202 11.85 9.58 11.79
C ILE A 202 11.88 9.57 13.32
N ASP A 203 12.59 10.53 13.87
CA ASP A 203 12.56 10.80 15.31
C ASP A 203 11.19 11.40 15.70
N TYR A 204 10.22 10.50 15.94
CA TYR A 204 8.86 10.90 16.31
C TYR A 204 8.78 11.87 17.50
N PRO A 205 9.53 11.68 18.60
CA PRO A 205 9.57 12.66 19.69
C PRO A 205 9.94 14.05 19.20
N LYS A 206 10.98 14.19 18.38
CA LYS A 206 11.43 15.47 17.84
C LYS A 206 10.41 16.09 16.89
N VAL A 207 9.80 15.29 16.00
CA VAL A 207 8.75 15.76 15.07
C VAL A 207 7.50 16.17 15.85
N SER A 208 7.07 15.38 16.84
CA SER A 208 5.93 15.72 17.68
C SER A 208 6.17 16.99 18.47
N HIS A 209 7.38 17.19 19.02
CA HIS A 209 7.75 18.42 19.71
C HIS A 209 7.67 19.62 18.77
N ASN A 210 8.27 19.53 17.59
CA ASN A 210 8.24 20.61 16.60
C ASN A 210 6.82 20.94 16.13
N ILE A 211 5.96 19.92 15.90
CA ILE A 211 4.55 20.14 15.53
C ILE A 211 3.80 20.80 16.69
N ARG A 212 4.01 20.34 17.94
CA ARG A 212 3.40 20.92 19.12
C ARG A 212 3.78 22.39 19.27
N ASP A 213 5.04 22.71 19.13
CA ASP A 213 5.53 24.09 19.23
C ASP A 213 5.00 24.98 18.10
N LEU A 214 4.90 24.46 16.87
CA LEU A 214 4.42 25.23 15.73
C LEU A 214 2.90 25.43 15.72
N VAL A 215 2.14 24.41 16.13
CA VAL A 215 0.67 24.38 15.97
C VAL A 215 -0.03 24.78 17.27
N PHE A 216 0.55 24.45 18.42
CA PHE A 216 -0.03 24.64 19.75
C PHE A 216 0.77 25.59 20.64
N SER A 217 1.66 26.41 20.06
CA SER A 217 2.35 27.46 20.81
C SER A 217 1.32 28.44 21.41
N GLY A 218 1.12 28.36 22.71
CA GLY A 218 0.14 29.17 23.45
C GLY A 218 -1.08 28.41 23.99
N VAL A 219 -1.18 27.11 23.72
CA VAL A 219 -2.20 26.23 24.35
C VAL A 219 -1.56 25.53 25.54
N SER A 220 -2.16 25.67 26.73
CA SER A 220 -1.66 25.01 27.94
C SER A 220 -1.72 23.49 27.78
N ALA A 221 -0.74 22.77 28.35
CA ALA A 221 -0.61 21.32 28.24
C ALA A 221 -1.82 20.51 28.75
N GLU A 222 -2.73 21.15 29.46
CA GLU A 222 -3.96 20.55 30.00
C GLU A 222 -4.99 20.13 28.93
N TYR A 223 -4.85 20.65 27.68
CA TYR A 223 -5.78 20.36 26.59
C TYR A 223 -5.25 19.33 25.57
N ILE A 224 -4.09 18.69 25.81
CA ILE A 224 -3.38 17.84 24.83
C ILE A 224 -3.32 16.36 25.27
N ASN A 225 -4.00 15.98 26.37
CA ASN A 225 -4.11 14.59 26.83
C ASN A 225 -5.37 13.90 26.29
#